data_c10e4a128c11a62ae97c4725e03d4f47
#
_entry.id   c10e4a128c11a62ae97c4725e03d4f47
#
_cell.length_a   1.000
_cell.length_b   1.000
_cell.length_c   1.000
_cell.angle_alpha   90.00
_cell.angle_beta   90.00
_cell.angle_gamma   90.00
#
_symmetry.space_group_name_H-M   'P 1'
#
loop_
_entity.id
_entity.type
_entity.pdbx_description
1 polymer ?
#
loop_
_entity_poly.entity_id
_entity_poly.type
_entity_poly.pdbx_seq_one_letter_code
_entity_poly.pdbx_strand_id
1 'polypeptide(L)'
;MSSTNPHSDGNLALIKYGKDKNSGKDDVTVPPGALSIIWGNDQRYWKNPDSAVAELIQVCWLEVTGSIKLRPEMKGKKYEVGFEVSLTPDAFGWSNSPVYIMGKRGKKPIWTKMNLANNNKGIFKIPETPLVVAPPEDGSDNDKVYFGLYEVWSGRWKGGLKIHKAFVREFSGNSNHKTGSESPNKISS
;
A
#
# COMPACT_ATOMS: atom_id res chain seq x y z
N MET A 1 17.69 -29.83 -11.75
CA MET A 1 16.36 -29.50 -11.21
C MET A 1 16.35 -28.03 -10.90
N SER A 2 15.63 -27.27 -11.69
CA SER A 2 15.48 -25.81 -11.47
C SER A 2 14.65 -25.61 -10.20
N SER A 3 15.27 -25.11 -9.14
CA SER A 3 14.57 -24.67 -7.94
C SER A 3 13.74 -23.45 -8.33
N THR A 4 12.46 -23.63 -8.59
CA THR A 4 11.54 -22.52 -8.80
C THR A 4 11.42 -21.76 -7.49
N ASN A 5 11.81 -20.48 -7.50
CA ASN A 5 11.64 -19.60 -6.36
C ASN A 5 10.15 -19.61 -5.95
N PRO A 6 9.79 -19.96 -4.71
CA PRO A 6 8.40 -19.95 -4.26
C PRO A 6 7.81 -18.54 -4.14
N HIS A 7 8.66 -17.52 -4.15
CA HIS A 7 8.27 -16.12 -4.09
C HIS A 7 8.14 -15.55 -5.50
N SER A 8 7.12 -14.73 -5.71
CA SER A 8 6.95 -13.99 -6.94
C SER A 8 7.72 -12.67 -6.88
N ASP A 9 8.56 -12.43 -7.86
CA ASP A 9 9.26 -11.17 -8.02
C ASP A 9 8.50 -10.25 -8.98
N GLY A 10 8.37 -8.98 -8.61
CA GLY A 10 7.66 -7.99 -9.41
C GLY A 10 8.36 -7.66 -10.72
N ASN A 11 7.62 -7.66 -11.81
CA ASN A 11 8.07 -7.15 -13.09
C ASN A 11 7.82 -5.63 -13.19
N LEU A 12 8.83 -4.84 -12.94
CA LEU A 12 8.73 -3.38 -12.93
C LEU A 12 8.34 -2.77 -14.28
N ALA A 13 8.52 -3.49 -15.38
CA ALA A 13 8.09 -3.05 -16.71
C ALA A 13 6.55 -2.92 -16.84
N LEU A 14 5.80 -3.55 -15.94
CA LEU A 14 4.34 -3.49 -15.91
C LEU A 14 3.80 -2.24 -15.23
N ILE A 15 4.63 -1.46 -14.53
CA ILE A 15 4.22 -0.23 -13.85
C ILE A 15 3.80 0.81 -14.89
N LYS A 16 2.64 1.42 -14.64
CA LYS A 16 2.06 2.43 -15.53
C LYS A 16 2.14 3.81 -14.88
N TYR A 17 2.94 4.67 -15.47
CA TYR A 17 3.02 6.09 -15.12
C TYR A 17 1.99 6.87 -15.92
N GLY A 18 1.15 7.61 -15.24
CA GLY A 18 0.10 8.40 -15.86
C GLY A 18 -0.27 9.62 -15.04
N LYS A 19 -1.35 10.26 -15.45
CA LYS A 19 -1.94 11.39 -14.75
C LYS A 19 -3.44 11.16 -14.59
N ASP A 20 -3.97 11.58 -13.47
CA ASP A 20 -5.41 11.61 -13.26
C ASP A 20 -6.07 12.58 -14.27
N LYS A 21 -7.09 12.09 -14.94
CA LYS A 21 -7.76 12.83 -16.05
C LYS A 21 -8.44 14.11 -15.60
N ASN A 22 -8.89 14.16 -14.34
CA ASN A 22 -9.66 15.29 -13.82
C ASN A 22 -8.75 16.35 -13.20
N SER A 23 -7.73 15.91 -12.45
CA SER A 23 -6.85 16.80 -11.68
C SER A 23 -5.52 17.11 -12.37
N GLY A 24 -5.10 16.28 -13.35
CA GLY A 24 -3.79 16.37 -13.99
C GLY A 24 -2.63 15.95 -13.08
N LYS A 25 -2.91 15.44 -11.89
CA LYS A 25 -1.91 14.98 -10.92
C LYS A 25 -1.34 13.63 -11.31
N ASP A 26 -0.09 13.39 -10.91
CA ASP A 26 0.56 12.11 -11.16
C ASP A 26 -0.24 10.95 -10.52
N ASP A 27 -0.45 9.91 -11.29
CA ASP A 27 -1.12 8.68 -10.86
C ASP A 27 -0.37 7.47 -11.43
N VAL A 28 0.39 6.80 -10.57
CA VAL A 28 1.17 5.62 -10.93
C VAL A 28 0.43 4.38 -10.46
N THR A 29 0.14 3.49 -11.40
CA THR A 29 -0.52 2.21 -11.15
C THR A 29 0.50 1.08 -11.18
N VAL A 30 0.51 0.29 -10.12
CA VAL A 30 1.36 -0.88 -9.94
C VAL A 30 0.47 -2.14 -9.93
N PRO A 31 0.36 -2.85 -11.07
CA PRO A 31 -0.47 -4.05 -11.14
C PRO A 31 0.15 -5.19 -10.30
N PRO A 32 -0.63 -6.24 -9.97
CA PRO A 32 -0.13 -7.36 -9.17
C PRO A 32 1.15 -8.00 -9.72
N GLY A 33 1.28 -8.14 -11.04
CA GLY A 33 2.48 -8.67 -11.67
C GLY A 33 3.75 -7.84 -11.47
N ALA A 34 3.63 -6.57 -11.04
CA ALA A 34 4.75 -5.70 -10.68
C ALA A 34 5.07 -5.70 -9.18
N LEU A 35 4.32 -6.43 -8.37
CA LEU A 35 4.53 -6.59 -6.93
C LEU A 35 5.36 -7.83 -6.63
N SER A 36 6.18 -7.73 -5.59
CA SER A 36 6.86 -8.90 -5.01
C SER A 36 5.96 -9.50 -3.95
N ILE A 37 5.64 -10.78 -4.11
CA ILE A 37 4.68 -11.48 -3.25
C ILE A 37 5.36 -12.70 -2.64
N ILE A 38 5.52 -12.72 -1.33
CA ILE A 38 6.06 -13.87 -0.60
C ILE A 38 5.08 -15.05 -0.77
N TRP A 39 5.59 -16.20 -1.18
CA TRP A 39 4.82 -17.40 -1.58
C TRP A 39 3.94 -17.22 -2.82
N GLY A 40 4.14 -16.15 -3.59
CA GLY A 40 3.28 -15.81 -4.74
C GLY A 40 3.27 -16.89 -5.84
N ASN A 41 4.34 -17.63 -6.02
CA ASN A 41 4.45 -18.69 -7.03
C ASN A 41 3.93 -20.06 -6.53
N ASP A 42 3.49 -20.14 -5.29
CA ASP A 42 2.94 -21.37 -4.73
C ASP A 42 1.41 -21.35 -4.78
N GLN A 43 0.82 -22.20 -5.61
CA GLN A 43 -0.62 -22.27 -5.85
C GLN A 43 -1.45 -22.70 -4.63
N ARG A 44 -0.82 -23.19 -3.57
CA ARG A 44 -1.48 -23.47 -2.30
C ARG A 44 -1.82 -22.17 -1.54
N TYR A 45 -1.11 -21.11 -1.82
CA TYR A 45 -1.19 -19.84 -1.09
C TYR A 45 -1.74 -18.70 -1.95
N TRP A 46 -1.35 -18.62 -3.21
CA TRP A 46 -1.77 -17.56 -4.10
C TRP A 46 -2.27 -18.09 -5.44
N LYS A 47 -3.25 -17.41 -5.99
CA LYS A 47 -3.82 -17.68 -7.30
C LYS A 47 -3.62 -16.47 -8.18
N ASN A 48 -3.09 -16.70 -9.37
CA ASN A 48 -2.87 -15.68 -10.42
C ASN A 48 -2.10 -14.43 -9.93
N PRO A 49 -0.92 -14.55 -9.28
CA PRO A 49 -0.24 -13.38 -8.71
C PRO A 49 0.25 -12.40 -9.78
N ASP A 50 0.43 -12.86 -11.00
CA ASP A 50 0.91 -12.10 -12.17
C ASP A 50 -0.21 -11.63 -13.10
N SER A 51 -1.45 -11.90 -12.78
CA SER A 51 -2.62 -11.49 -13.56
C SER A 51 -3.16 -10.11 -13.13
N ALA A 52 -4.32 -9.73 -13.69
CA ALA A 52 -4.99 -8.48 -13.34
C ALA A 52 -5.42 -8.40 -11.87
N VAL A 53 -5.62 -9.54 -11.21
CA VAL A 53 -5.99 -9.64 -9.79
C VAL A 53 -5.22 -10.80 -9.16
N ALA A 54 -4.45 -10.51 -8.12
CA ALA A 54 -3.83 -11.54 -7.28
C ALA A 54 -4.77 -11.93 -6.15
N GLU A 55 -5.08 -13.21 -6.04
CA GLU A 55 -5.99 -13.72 -5.01
C GLU A 55 -5.23 -14.56 -3.97
N LEU A 56 -5.30 -14.12 -2.73
CA LEU A 56 -4.77 -14.85 -1.58
C LEU A 56 -5.72 -15.99 -1.22
N ILE A 57 -5.24 -17.22 -1.35
CA ILE A 57 -5.98 -18.41 -0.93
C ILE A 57 -5.88 -18.52 0.59
N GLN A 58 -4.65 -18.65 1.09
CA GLN A 58 -4.37 -18.68 2.53
C GLN A 58 -2.88 -18.50 2.81
N VAL A 59 -2.56 -17.73 3.83
CA VAL A 59 -1.21 -17.63 4.39
C VAL A 59 -1.27 -17.32 5.88
N CYS A 60 -0.22 -17.66 6.62
CA CYS A 60 0.03 -17.11 7.95
C CYS A 60 1.05 -15.96 7.92
N TRP A 61 1.73 -15.78 6.79
CA TRP A 61 2.69 -14.70 6.53
C TRP A 61 2.27 -13.96 5.27
N LEU A 62 1.65 -12.78 5.44
CA LEU A 62 1.29 -11.89 4.34
C LEU A 62 2.36 -10.82 4.17
N GLU A 63 3.04 -10.82 3.05
CA GLU A 63 4.03 -9.81 2.70
C GLU A 63 3.99 -9.56 1.19
N VAL A 64 3.54 -8.38 0.83
CA VAL A 64 3.44 -7.89 -0.55
C VAL A 64 4.13 -6.54 -0.61
N THR A 65 5.14 -6.42 -1.46
CA THR A 65 5.94 -5.20 -1.56
C THR A 65 6.07 -4.73 -3.00
N GLY A 66 6.37 -3.46 -3.15
CA GLY A 66 6.67 -2.87 -4.43
C GLY A 66 7.48 -1.59 -4.30
N SER A 67 7.94 -1.11 -5.43
CA SER A 67 8.61 0.19 -5.52
C SER A 67 8.41 0.80 -6.89
N ILE A 68 8.47 2.12 -6.94
CA ILE A 68 8.54 2.87 -8.18
C ILE A 68 9.77 3.76 -8.18
N LYS A 69 10.33 3.99 -9.37
CA LYS A 69 11.35 5.01 -9.57
C LYS A 69 10.66 6.34 -9.91
N LEU A 70 10.98 7.38 -9.16
CA LEU A 70 10.46 8.72 -9.44
C LEU A 70 11.16 9.33 -10.66
N ARG A 71 10.38 9.88 -11.57
CA ARG A 71 10.92 10.71 -12.65
C ARG A 71 11.38 12.06 -12.10
N PRO A 72 12.31 12.77 -12.78
CA PRO A 72 12.83 14.05 -12.28
C PRO A 72 11.75 15.05 -11.88
N GLU A 73 10.68 15.17 -12.66
CA GLU A 73 9.56 16.07 -12.41
C GLU A 73 8.71 15.68 -11.18
N MET A 74 8.83 14.45 -10.72
CA MET A 74 8.09 13.91 -9.58
C MET A 74 8.80 14.14 -8.24
N LYS A 75 10.10 14.39 -8.25
CA LYS A 75 10.94 14.35 -7.04
C LYS A 75 10.62 15.44 -6.00
N GLY A 76 10.05 16.56 -6.39
CA GLY A 76 9.66 17.64 -5.48
C GLY A 76 8.27 17.51 -4.85
N LYS A 77 7.53 16.49 -5.22
CA LYS A 77 6.11 16.31 -4.85
C LYS A 77 5.92 15.30 -3.72
N LYS A 78 4.78 15.40 -3.02
CA LYS A 78 4.33 14.40 -2.05
C LYS A 78 3.43 13.38 -2.74
N TYR A 79 3.48 12.13 -2.27
CA TYR A 79 2.69 11.03 -2.83
C TYR A 79 1.97 10.25 -1.75
N GLU A 80 0.71 9.92 -2.03
CA GLU A 80 -0.07 8.92 -1.31
C GLU A 80 0.26 7.53 -1.85
N VAL A 81 0.53 6.58 -0.97
CA VAL A 81 0.74 5.18 -1.32
C VAL A 81 -0.35 4.31 -0.72
N GLY A 82 -0.73 3.27 -1.44
CA GLY A 82 -1.74 2.33 -0.96
C GLY A 82 -2.06 1.23 -1.95
N PHE A 83 -3.12 0.49 -1.62
CA PHE A 83 -3.59 -0.63 -2.41
C PHE A 83 -5.09 -0.52 -2.64
N GLU A 84 -5.55 -1.02 -3.77
CA GLU A 84 -6.96 -1.31 -4.02
C GLU A 84 -7.17 -2.81 -3.89
N VAL A 85 -8.04 -3.20 -2.97
CA VAL A 85 -8.27 -4.58 -2.59
C VAL A 85 -9.76 -4.88 -2.49
N SER A 86 -10.11 -6.17 -2.47
CA SER A 86 -11.44 -6.64 -2.11
C SER A 86 -11.34 -7.93 -1.32
N LEU A 87 -12.40 -8.30 -0.64
CA LEU A 87 -12.50 -9.57 0.06
C LEU A 87 -13.48 -10.50 -0.65
N THR A 88 -13.15 -11.79 -0.73
CA THR A 88 -14.09 -12.80 -1.19
C THR A 88 -15.18 -13.04 -0.13
N PRO A 89 -16.36 -13.59 -0.51
CA PRO A 89 -17.42 -13.89 0.47
C PRO A 89 -17.00 -14.86 1.57
N ASP A 90 -16.05 -15.73 1.28
CA ASP A 90 -15.49 -16.74 2.20
C ASP A 90 -14.16 -16.29 2.84
N ALA A 91 -13.81 -15.02 2.76
CA ALA A 91 -12.62 -14.48 3.40
C ALA A 91 -12.61 -14.75 4.91
N PHE A 92 -11.46 -15.08 5.45
CA PHE A 92 -11.30 -15.46 6.85
C PHE A 92 -9.99 -14.95 7.45
N GLY A 93 -9.96 -14.91 8.79
CA GLY A 93 -8.75 -14.64 9.57
C GLY A 93 -8.45 -13.15 9.80
N TRP A 94 -9.27 -12.24 9.31
CA TRP A 94 -9.01 -10.80 9.36
C TRP A 94 -9.48 -10.11 10.64
N SER A 95 -10.40 -10.69 11.40
CA SER A 95 -11.00 -10.05 12.58
C SER A 95 -10.00 -9.64 13.66
N ASN A 96 -8.94 -10.41 13.84
CA ASN A 96 -7.90 -10.17 14.85
C ASN A 96 -6.49 -10.07 14.23
N SER A 97 -6.42 -9.78 12.95
CA SER A 97 -5.17 -9.68 12.18
C SER A 97 -5.18 -8.40 11.34
N PRO A 98 -5.02 -7.23 11.98
CA PRO A 98 -4.94 -5.98 11.22
C PRO A 98 -3.76 -6.04 10.25
N VAL A 99 -3.95 -5.52 9.06
CA VAL A 99 -2.88 -5.34 8.08
C VAL A 99 -2.14 -4.04 8.36
N TYR A 100 -0.85 -4.05 8.06
CA TYR A 100 0.00 -2.86 8.13
C TYR A 100 0.38 -2.45 6.72
N ILE A 101 0.20 -1.18 6.42
CA ILE A 101 0.62 -0.57 5.16
C ILE A 101 1.83 0.31 5.42
N MET A 102 2.85 0.12 4.62
CA MET A 102 4.12 0.85 4.70
C MET A 102 4.31 1.73 3.49
N GLY A 103 4.82 2.94 3.72
CA GLY A 103 5.38 3.80 2.70
C GLY A 103 6.76 4.27 3.13
N LYS A 104 7.70 4.32 2.18
CA LYS A 104 9.05 4.77 2.45
C LYS A 104 9.60 5.59 1.28
N ARG A 105 10.15 6.73 1.62
CA ARG A 105 10.90 7.57 0.71
C ARG A 105 12.08 8.16 1.48
N GLY A 106 13.32 7.89 1.03
CA GLY A 106 14.51 8.13 1.84
C GLY A 106 14.74 7.01 2.86
N LYS A 107 15.18 7.35 4.07
CA LYS A 107 15.65 6.36 5.06
C LYS A 107 14.56 5.80 5.96
N LYS A 108 13.54 6.59 6.29
CA LYS A 108 12.56 6.24 7.32
C LYS A 108 11.24 5.77 6.71
N PRO A 109 10.79 4.55 7.02
CA PRO A 109 9.46 4.11 6.66
C PRO A 109 8.40 4.76 7.56
N ILE A 110 7.23 4.97 7.00
CA ILE A 110 6.01 5.32 7.73
C ILE A 110 5.01 4.17 7.64
N TRP A 111 4.22 3.99 8.69
CA TRP A 111 3.32 2.86 8.83
C TRP A 111 1.94 3.29 9.26
N THR A 112 0.94 2.58 8.79
CA THR A 112 -0.41 2.64 9.34
C THR A 112 -1.00 1.24 9.37
N LYS A 113 -1.97 1.01 10.26
CA LYS A 113 -2.67 -0.27 10.36
C LYS A 113 -4.15 -0.11 10.05
N MET A 114 -4.75 -1.15 9.53
CA MET A 114 -6.17 -1.19 9.21
C MET A 114 -6.75 -2.58 9.44
N ASN A 115 -7.95 -2.63 9.98
CA ASN A 115 -8.69 -3.88 10.10
C ASN A 115 -9.51 -4.10 8.81
N LEU A 116 -9.32 -5.24 8.16
CA LEU A 116 -10.05 -5.61 6.95
C LEU A 116 -11.37 -6.31 7.23
N ALA A 117 -11.62 -6.74 8.44
CA ALA A 117 -12.90 -7.37 8.80
C ALA A 117 -14.05 -6.40 8.54
N ASN A 118 -15.17 -6.91 8.04
CA ASN A 118 -16.39 -6.16 7.73
C ASN A 118 -16.35 -5.26 6.49
N ASN A 119 -15.32 -5.35 5.66
CA ASN A 119 -15.29 -4.65 4.37
C ASN A 119 -15.90 -5.50 3.24
N ASN A 120 -17.23 -5.59 3.19
CA ASN A 120 -17.97 -6.35 2.18
C ASN A 120 -18.40 -5.50 0.96
N LYS A 121 -17.71 -4.39 0.71
CA LYS A 121 -18.19 -3.36 -0.23
C LYS A 121 -17.53 -3.38 -1.61
N GLY A 122 -17.15 -4.54 -2.11
CA GLY A 122 -16.46 -4.61 -3.40
C GLY A 122 -15.01 -4.14 -3.29
N ILE A 123 -14.52 -3.42 -4.27
CA ILE A 123 -13.15 -2.89 -4.27
C ILE A 123 -13.08 -1.65 -3.40
N PHE A 124 -12.12 -1.60 -2.48
CA PHE A 124 -11.88 -0.46 -1.62
C PHE A 124 -10.39 -0.14 -1.50
N LYS A 125 -10.11 1.11 -1.17
CA LYS A 125 -8.75 1.62 -0.99
C LYS A 125 -8.27 1.38 0.45
N ILE A 126 -7.04 0.94 0.58
CA ILE A 126 -6.33 0.85 1.87
C ILE A 126 -4.98 1.58 1.80
N PRO A 127 -4.61 2.38 2.83
CA PRO A 127 -5.43 2.73 3.99
C PRO A 127 -6.55 3.71 3.63
N GLU A 128 -7.57 3.83 4.47
CA GLU A 128 -8.65 4.81 4.27
C GLU A 128 -8.13 6.24 4.39
N THR A 129 -7.33 6.51 5.43
CA THR A 129 -6.63 7.78 5.58
C THR A 129 -5.35 7.75 4.74
N PRO A 130 -5.09 8.75 3.89
CA PRO A 130 -3.92 8.76 3.04
C PRO A 130 -2.61 8.57 3.80
N LEU A 131 -1.78 7.63 3.35
CA LEU A 131 -0.41 7.44 3.81
C LEU A 131 0.53 8.20 2.87
N VAL A 132 1.04 9.34 3.33
CA VAL A 132 1.75 10.29 2.48
C VAL A 132 3.26 10.23 2.72
N VAL A 133 4.01 9.99 1.66
CA VAL A 133 5.47 10.09 1.64
C VAL A 133 5.90 11.41 1.02
N ALA A 134 6.78 12.12 1.71
CA ALA A 134 7.32 13.41 1.27
C ALA A 134 8.80 13.29 0.87
N PRO A 135 9.33 14.24 0.08
CA PRO A 135 10.77 14.31 -0.15
C PRO A 135 11.52 14.32 1.18
N PRO A 136 12.62 13.55 1.32
CA PRO A 136 13.38 13.51 2.56
C PRO A 136 14.08 14.85 2.82
N GLU A 137 13.98 15.36 4.05
CA GLU A 137 14.59 16.61 4.48
C GLU A 137 16.10 16.47 4.76
N ASP A 138 16.56 15.23 4.98
CA ASP A 138 17.95 14.91 5.34
C ASP A 138 18.89 14.76 4.13
N GLY A 139 18.42 15.07 2.92
CA GLY A 139 19.19 14.94 1.68
C GLY A 139 19.48 13.49 1.26
N SER A 140 18.83 12.50 1.88
CA SER A 140 18.94 11.10 1.46
C SER A 140 18.37 10.87 0.07
N ASP A 141 18.70 9.71 -0.53
CA ASP A 141 18.24 9.35 -1.86
C ASP A 141 16.71 9.41 -1.96
N ASN A 142 16.25 10.14 -2.94
CA ASN A 142 14.85 10.49 -3.20
C ASN A 142 14.33 9.86 -4.51
N ASP A 143 15.07 8.92 -5.08
CA ASP A 143 14.76 8.39 -6.41
C ASP A 143 13.64 7.35 -6.42
N LYS A 144 13.35 6.74 -5.26
CA LYS A 144 12.38 5.65 -5.18
C LYS A 144 11.37 5.87 -4.07
N VAL A 145 10.16 5.40 -4.33
CA VAL A 145 9.11 5.21 -3.34
C VAL A 145 8.89 3.72 -3.17
N TYR A 146 9.04 3.24 -1.93
CA TYR A 146 8.76 1.86 -1.53
C TYR A 146 7.43 1.80 -0.80
N PHE A 147 6.72 0.72 -0.98
CA PHE A 147 5.45 0.47 -0.28
C PHE A 147 5.26 -1.02 -0.04
N GLY A 148 4.44 -1.34 0.94
CA GLY A 148 4.17 -2.73 1.28
C GLY A 148 2.90 -2.92 2.08
N LEU A 149 2.40 -4.15 2.01
CA LEU A 149 1.25 -4.64 2.75
C LEU A 149 1.67 -5.86 3.55
N TYR A 150 1.48 -5.81 4.87
CA TYR A 150 2.03 -6.80 5.78
C TYR A 150 1.01 -7.28 6.82
N GLU A 151 0.99 -8.56 7.05
CA GLU A 151 0.50 -9.21 8.27
C GLU A 151 1.35 -10.44 8.54
N VAL A 152 2.43 -10.27 9.28
CA VAL A 152 3.48 -11.28 9.51
C VAL A 152 3.65 -11.63 10.99
N TRP A 153 2.99 -10.88 11.88
CA TRP A 153 3.24 -10.96 13.31
C TRP A 153 2.31 -11.91 14.06
N SER A 154 1.07 -12.07 13.60
CA SER A 154 0.08 -12.87 14.34
C SER A 154 0.29 -14.38 14.20
N GLY A 155 0.92 -14.83 13.12
CA GLY A 155 1.03 -16.25 12.78
C GLY A 155 -0.29 -16.92 12.45
N ARG A 156 -1.39 -16.16 12.35
CA ARG A 156 -2.73 -16.69 12.07
C ARG A 156 -2.95 -16.88 10.59
N TRP A 157 -3.64 -17.95 10.24
CA TRP A 157 -4.06 -18.20 8.86
C TRP A 157 -5.17 -17.23 8.46
N LYS A 158 -5.03 -16.67 7.27
CA LYS A 158 -5.98 -15.72 6.67
C LYS A 158 -6.02 -15.92 5.16
N GLY A 159 -7.15 -15.62 4.57
CA GLY A 159 -7.35 -15.76 3.12
C GLY A 159 -8.54 -15.00 2.58
N GLY A 160 -8.71 -15.08 1.26
CA GLY A 160 -9.79 -14.40 0.56
C GLY A 160 -9.55 -12.92 0.30
N LEU A 161 -8.29 -12.46 0.37
CA LEU A 161 -7.92 -11.10 -0.05
C LEU A 161 -7.60 -11.10 -1.55
N LYS A 162 -8.18 -10.17 -2.29
CA LYS A 162 -7.84 -9.89 -3.68
C LYS A 162 -7.11 -8.55 -3.76
N ILE A 163 -5.95 -8.54 -4.40
CA ILE A 163 -5.18 -7.32 -4.69
C ILE A 163 -5.41 -6.97 -6.16
N HIS A 164 -6.01 -5.81 -6.40
CA HIS A 164 -6.27 -5.30 -7.74
C HIS A 164 -5.13 -4.45 -8.27
N LYS A 165 -4.53 -3.63 -7.42
CA LYS A 165 -3.33 -2.84 -7.70
C LYS A 165 -2.77 -2.21 -6.44
N ALA A 166 -1.51 -1.81 -6.49
CA ALA A 166 -0.99 -0.74 -5.67
C ALA A 166 -0.97 0.57 -6.45
N PHE A 167 -0.91 1.69 -5.76
CA PHE A 167 -0.86 3.00 -6.40
C PHE A 167 0.08 3.95 -5.66
N VAL A 168 0.65 4.87 -6.43
CA VAL A 168 1.39 6.02 -5.93
C VAL A 168 0.81 7.24 -6.62
N ARG A 169 0.06 8.06 -5.87
CA ARG A 169 -0.71 9.22 -6.39
C ARG A 169 -0.20 10.51 -5.79
N GLU A 170 -0.07 11.53 -6.61
CA GLU A 170 0.29 12.86 -6.13
C GLU A 170 -0.71 13.37 -5.10
N PHE A 171 -0.18 13.78 -3.95
CA PHE A 171 -0.95 14.28 -2.83
C PHE A 171 -0.76 15.78 -2.69
N SER A 172 -1.84 16.53 -2.78
CA SER A 172 -1.89 17.96 -2.49
C SER A 172 -2.99 18.23 -1.48
N GLY A 173 -2.80 17.74 -0.26
CA GLY A 173 -3.62 18.13 0.87
C GLY A 173 -3.05 19.40 1.49
N ASN A 174 -3.90 20.40 1.74
CA ASN A 174 -3.55 21.51 2.62
C ASN A 174 -3.33 20.94 4.01
N SER A 175 -2.13 21.09 4.54
CA SER A 175 -1.81 20.91 5.94
C SER A 175 -2.44 22.05 6.76
N ASN A 176 -3.76 22.14 6.79
CA ASN A 176 -4.49 22.97 7.75
C ASN A 176 -4.66 22.17 9.04
N HIS A 177 -3.55 21.92 9.72
CA HIS A 177 -3.61 21.65 11.15
C HIS A 177 -3.69 23.03 11.85
N LYS A 178 -4.90 23.57 11.92
CA LYS A 178 -5.21 24.59 12.92
C LYS A 178 -5.17 23.89 14.27
N THR A 179 -4.06 23.99 14.95
CA THR A 179 -4.01 23.86 16.39
C THR A 179 -4.79 25.04 16.96
N GLY A 180 -6.06 24.83 17.23
CA GLY A 180 -6.88 25.73 18.04
C GLY A 180 -6.36 25.66 19.46
N SER A 181 -5.49 26.58 19.86
CA SER A 181 -5.24 26.88 21.24
C SER A 181 -6.43 27.69 21.77
N GLU A 182 -7.41 27.05 22.36
CA GLU A 182 -8.36 27.72 23.23
C GLU A 182 -7.65 28.04 24.55
N SER A 183 -7.37 29.30 24.75
CA SER A 183 -6.99 29.84 26.04
C SER A 183 -8.25 29.93 26.93
N PRO A 184 -8.20 29.47 28.18
CA PRO A 184 -9.33 29.65 29.07
C PRO A 184 -9.41 31.11 29.50
N ASN A 185 -10.56 31.73 29.24
CA ASN A 185 -10.92 33.06 29.72
C ASN A 185 -10.97 33.05 31.25
N LYS A 186 -10.19 33.96 31.86
CA LYS A 186 -10.28 34.35 33.24
C LYS A 186 -11.59 35.10 33.46
N ILE A 187 -12.41 34.57 34.32
CA ILE A 187 -13.53 35.31 34.93
C ILE A 187 -12.93 36.14 36.06
N SER A 188 -13.07 37.46 35.96
CA SER A 188 -12.82 38.37 37.06
C SER A 188 -14.15 38.91 37.54
N SER A 189 -14.41 38.65 38.81
CA SER A 189 -15.28 39.36 39.81
C SER A 189 -16.32 40.31 39.27
#